data_a6c0e12da398774d80404a24136c58a7
#
_entry.id   a6c0e12da398774d80404a24136c58a7
#
_cell.length_a   1.000
_cell.length_b   1.000
_cell.length_c   1.000
_cell.angle_alpha   90.00
_cell.angle_beta   90.00
_cell.angle_gamma   90.00
#
_symmetry.space_group_name_H-M   'P 1'
#
loop_
_entity.id
_entity.type
_entity.pdbx_description
1 polymer ?
#
loop_
_entity_poly.entity_id
_entity_poly.type
_entity_poly.pdbx_seq_one_letter_code
_entity_poly.pdbx_strand_id
1 'polypeptide(L)'
;MKRAVIFLHKNFRVCNRSKTEQAHLLSALVKCPICGAGMYSNKCTKRKKDGTPYKSFSYYSCKHRKMQRGQKCDFNKQIQEEVLDNAVVEVIIKLVSNPKFAAMMQEKINSKVDTTSIEQEIAAAEKMLRQYYSVKSKITEEIDALDPDDRHYIIRKSDLDERLYRMYDKIEEAENNLMDARAKKQAIEADKITGDNIYKVLICFEKLYNVMNPLERKKLMEHLISEIQIYPERQPNGQWLKSIKFRLPIVEKDIDLCLDNESHTECVLSFSKV
;
A
#
# COMPACT_ATOMS: atom_id res chain seq x y z
N MET A 1 -23.78 -21.91 -6.76
CA MET A 1 -22.42 -21.56 -6.42
C MET A 1 -22.29 -20.07 -6.15
N LYS A 2 -22.52 -19.64 -4.92
CA LYS A 2 -22.40 -18.22 -4.48
C LYS A 2 -21.81 -18.20 -3.07
N ARG A 3 -20.47 -18.27 -2.93
CA ARG A 3 -19.80 -18.11 -1.62
C ARG A 3 -18.29 -17.92 -1.75
N ALA A 4 -17.84 -16.83 -2.37
CA ALA A 4 -16.40 -16.51 -2.34
C ALA A 4 -16.05 -15.00 -2.32
N VAL A 5 -17.01 -14.09 -2.15
CA VAL A 5 -16.72 -12.64 -2.29
C VAL A 5 -16.89 -11.85 -0.99
N ILE A 6 -17.12 -12.47 0.16
CA ILE A 6 -17.50 -11.73 1.39
C ILE A 6 -16.38 -11.62 2.44
N PHE A 7 -15.12 -11.94 2.16
CA PHE A 7 -14.10 -11.95 3.23
C PHE A 7 -13.11 -10.76 3.26
N LEU A 8 -13.17 -9.81 2.37
CA LEU A 8 -12.20 -8.69 2.32
C LEU A 8 -12.67 -7.37 2.97
N HIS A 9 -13.90 -7.25 3.45
CA HIS A 9 -14.41 -5.97 3.99
C HIS A 9 -14.60 -5.88 5.50
N LYS A 10 -14.16 -6.86 6.30
CA LYS A 10 -14.48 -6.87 7.75
C LYS A 10 -13.43 -6.33 8.71
N ASN A 11 -12.24 -5.89 8.28
CA ASN A 11 -11.17 -5.47 9.20
C ASN A 11 -10.73 -4.01 9.12
N PHE A 12 -11.32 -3.18 8.30
CA PHE A 12 -11.14 -1.73 8.41
C PHE A 12 -12.23 -1.13 9.31
N ARG A 13 -12.11 -1.33 10.61
CA ARG A 13 -12.76 -0.44 11.55
C ARG A 13 -12.00 0.89 11.52
N VAL A 14 -12.41 1.78 10.66
CA VAL A 14 -12.11 3.20 10.81
C VAL A 14 -12.58 3.57 12.22
N CYS A 15 -11.63 3.81 13.13
CA CYS A 15 -11.96 4.34 14.45
C CYS A 15 -12.42 5.79 14.28
N ASN A 16 -13.67 5.99 13.85
CA ASN A 16 -14.36 7.27 13.89
C ASN A 16 -14.63 7.66 15.35
N ARG A 17 -13.60 7.98 16.12
CA ARG A 17 -13.71 8.42 17.51
C ARG A 17 -13.15 9.79 17.80
N SER A 18 -12.96 10.66 16.85
CA SER A 18 -12.80 12.07 17.19
C SER A 18 -13.84 12.89 16.42
N LYS A 19 -14.94 13.20 17.08
CA LYS A 19 -15.82 14.32 16.72
C LYS A 19 -15.15 15.68 16.99
N THR A 20 -13.83 15.67 17.30
CA THR A 20 -13.02 16.85 17.54
C THR A 20 -12.05 17.01 16.39
N GLU A 21 -11.92 18.21 15.87
CA GLU A 21 -11.02 18.64 14.79
C GLU A 21 -9.51 18.41 15.07
N GLN A 22 -9.15 17.82 16.20
CA GLN A 22 -7.76 17.51 16.57
C GLN A 22 -7.36 16.14 16.05
N ALA A 23 -6.72 16.12 14.91
CA ALA A 23 -6.07 14.94 14.39
C ALA A 23 -4.74 14.70 15.15
N HIS A 24 -4.64 13.58 15.85
CA HIS A 24 -3.40 13.14 16.50
C HIS A 24 -2.49 12.49 15.45
N LEU A 25 -1.33 13.12 15.17
CA LEU A 25 -0.49 12.87 14.01
C LEU A 25 -0.05 11.40 13.87
N LEU A 26 0.54 10.82 14.91
CA LEU A 26 1.14 9.49 14.88
C LEU A 26 0.30 8.42 15.60
N SER A 27 -0.95 8.72 15.93
CA SER A 27 -1.85 7.78 16.60
C SER A 27 -2.02 6.50 15.78
N ALA A 28 -1.82 5.33 16.38
CA ALA A 28 -1.81 3.99 15.81
C ALA A 28 -0.54 3.63 15.01
N LEU A 29 0.22 4.58 14.49
CA LEU A 29 1.50 4.34 13.82
C LEU A 29 2.59 3.94 14.81
N VAL A 30 2.61 4.59 15.99
CA VAL A 30 3.56 4.27 17.06
C VAL A 30 3.22 2.93 17.68
N LYS A 31 4.22 2.06 17.80
CA LYS A 31 4.09 0.72 18.41
C LYS A 31 4.65 0.71 19.83
N CYS A 32 3.95 0.00 20.70
CA CYS A 32 4.40 -0.21 22.05
C CYS A 32 5.66 -1.11 22.05
N PRO A 33 6.74 -0.73 22.75
CA PRO A 33 8.00 -1.48 22.72
C PRO A 33 7.90 -2.84 23.46
N ILE A 34 6.87 -3.06 24.27
CA ILE A 34 6.70 -4.32 25.03
C ILE A 34 5.71 -5.26 24.32
N CYS A 35 4.51 -4.77 23.96
CA CYS A 35 3.46 -5.65 23.42
C CYS A 35 3.19 -5.47 21.91
N GLY A 36 3.92 -4.59 21.20
CA GLY A 36 3.75 -4.34 19.78
C GLY A 36 2.41 -3.66 19.39
N ALA A 37 1.49 -3.47 20.32
CA ALA A 37 0.20 -2.86 20.03
C ALA A 37 0.34 -1.37 19.69
N GLY A 38 -0.57 -0.84 18.88
CA GLY A 38 -0.61 0.59 18.57
C GLY A 38 -0.77 1.45 19.82
N MET A 39 -0.10 2.58 19.82
CA MET A 39 -0.25 3.62 20.84
C MET A 39 -1.21 4.69 20.34
N TYR A 40 -2.00 5.22 21.24
CA TYR A 40 -3.03 6.22 20.93
C TYR A 40 -2.87 7.44 21.82
N SER A 41 -3.23 8.60 21.28
CA SER A 41 -3.18 9.85 22.03
C SER A 41 -4.29 9.91 23.07
N ASN A 42 -3.91 10.39 24.26
CA ASN A 42 -4.81 10.70 25.37
C ASN A 42 -4.58 12.15 25.78
N LYS A 43 -5.65 12.94 25.82
CA LYS A 43 -5.62 14.33 26.27
C LYS A 43 -5.72 14.38 27.79
N CYS A 44 -4.80 15.10 28.41
CA CYS A 44 -4.82 15.44 29.84
C CYS A 44 -4.97 16.94 29.98
N THR A 45 -6.04 17.40 30.64
CA THR A 45 -6.30 18.81 30.89
C THR A 45 -6.04 19.13 32.34
N LYS A 46 -5.08 20.02 32.62
CA LYS A 46 -4.87 20.55 33.96
C LYS A 46 -5.88 21.66 34.22
N ARG A 47 -6.48 21.64 35.40
CA ARG A 47 -7.46 22.62 35.85
C ARG A 47 -6.91 23.40 37.00
N LYS A 48 -7.29 24.69 37.13
CA LYS A 48 -7.04 25.53 38.28
C LYS A 48 -7.90 25.09 39.46
N LYS A 49 -7.67 25.65 40.63
CA LYS A 49 -8.47 25.38 41.84
C LYS A 49 -9.95 25.71 41.67
N ASP A 50 -10.27 26.66 40.83
CA ASP A 50 -11.62 27.09 40.44
C ASP A 50 -12.31 26.17 39.40
N GLY A 51 -11.64 25.08 38.99
CA GLY A 51 -12.16 24.12 37.99
C GLY A 51 -11.96 24.53 36.55
N THR A 52 -11.48 25.75 36.27
CA THR A 52 -11.22 26.22 34.89
C THR A 52 -10.00 25.53 34.27
N PRO A 53 -10.10 25.04 33.00
CA PRO A 53 -8.96 24.47 32.31
C PRO A 53 -7.93 25.54 31.98
N TYR A 54 -6.64 25.34 32.32
CA TYR A 54 -5.59 26.29 31.97
C TYR A 54 -4.53 25.74 31.04
N LYS A 55 -4.31 24.40 31.00
CA LYS A 55 -3.35 23.76 30.09
C LYS A 55 -3.77 22.35 29.74
N SER A 56 -3.71 22.04 28.48
CA SER A 56 -3.97 20.68 27.95
C SER A 56 -2.71 20.11 27.34
N PHE A 57 -2.45 18.83 27.60
CA PHE A 57 -1.35 18.08 27.03
C PHE A 57 -1.91 16.82 26.39
N SER A 58 -1.34 16.40 25.29
CA SER A 58 -1.64 15.12 24.65
C SER A 58 -0.45 14.18 24.79
N TYR A 59 -0.73 12.90 25.07
CA TYR A 59 0.30 11.89 25.30
C TYR A 59 -0.03 10.62 24.56
N TYR A 60 0.92 10.03 23.88
CA TYR A 60 0.82 8.66 23.35
C TYR A 60 0.94 7.66 24.48
N SER A 61 0.02 6.72 24.55
CA SER A 61 0.02 5.62 25.52
C SER A 61 -0.38 4.30 24.86
N CYS A 62 0.13 3.19 25.38
CA CYS A 62 -0.19 1.87 24.87
C CYS A 62 -1.71 1.60 24.96
N LYS A 63 -2.28 1.01 23.92
CA LYS A 63 -3.68 0.56 23.89
C LYS A 63 -4.04 -0.36 25.07
N HIS A 64 -3.10 -1.22 25.47
CA HIS A 64 -3.27 -2.20 26.53
C HIS A 64 -2.80 -1.71 27.90
N ARG A 65 -2.53 -0.40 28.06
CA ARG A 65 -2.15 0.17 29.36
C ARG A 65 -3.19 -0.10 30.45
N LYS A 66 -4.48 -0.03 30.12
CA LYS A 66 -5.56 -0.53 30.95
C LYS A 66 -6.00 -1.88 30.40
N MET A 67 -6.40 -2.78 31.30
CA MET A 67 -6.88 -4.09 30.88
C MET A 67 -8.01 -3.94 29.84
N GLN A 68 -7.79 -4.47 28.65
CA GLN A 68 -8.80 -4.54 27.59
C GLN A 68 -8.86 -5.97 27.06
N ARG A 69 -10.05 -6.58 27.12
CA ARG A 69 -10.30 -7.96 26.62
C ARG A 69 -9.29 -8.98 27.16
N GLY A 70 -8.96 -8.90 28.44
CA GLY A 70 -8.01 -9.82 29.08
C GLY A 70 -6.52 -9.54 28.82
N GLN A 71 -6.19 -8.52 28.06
CA GLN A 71 -4.79 -8.13 27.77
C GLN A 71 -4.42 -6.87 28.57
N LYS A 72 -3.34 -6.94 29.32
CA LYS A 72 -2.71 -5.83 30.04
C LYS A 72 -1.24 -5.78 29.62
N CYS A 73 -0.72 -4.59 29.39
CA CYS A 73 0.68 -4.35 29.07
C CYS A 73 1.38 -3.62 30.22
N ASP A 74 2.62 -4.02 30.50
CA ASP A 74 3.42 -3.42 31.56
C ASP A 74 4.04 -2.07 31.16
N PHE A 75 3.91 -1.66 29.90
CA PHE A 75 4.34 -0.35 29.45
C PHE A 75 3.41 0.74 29.98
N ASN A 76 3.76 1.33 31.12
CA ASN A 76 2.97 2.37 31.79
C ASN A 76 3.39 3.81 31.43
N LYS A 77 4.46 3.97 30.65
CA LYS A 77 4.99 5.27 30.29
C LYS A 77 4.08 5.98 29.26
N GLN A 78 4.04 7.28 29.35
CA GLN A 78 3.32 8.16 28.42
C GLN A 78 4.33 9.10 27.78
N ILE A 79 4.25 9.25 26.48
CA ILE A 79 5.17 10.09 25.70
C ILE A 79 4.39 11.31 25.24
N GLN A 80 4.91 12.51 25.53
CA GLN A 80 4.27 13.73 25.06
C GLN A 80 4.20 13.74 23.53
N GLU A 81 3.01 14.01 23.00
CA GLU A 81 2.72 13.96 21.56
C GLU A 81 3.65 14.88 20.78
N GLU A 82 3.74 16.14 21.19
CA GLU A 82 4.57 17.17 20.54
C GLU A 82 6.04 16.76 20.43
N VAL A 83 6.60 16.11 21.47
CA VAL A 83 8.00 15.67 21.46
C VAL A 83 8.24 14.57 20.42
N LEU A 84 7.34 13.61 20.34
CA LEU A 84 7.49 12.50 19.39
C LEU A 84 7.17 12.93 17.96
N ASP A 85 6.13 13.73 17.79
CA ASP A 85 5.73 14.27 16.48
C ASP A 85 6.85 15.09 15.85
N ASN A 86 7.45 16.00 16.63
CA ASN A 86 8.58 16.82 16.15
C ASN A 86 9.79 15.95 15.81
N ALA A 87 10.11 14.94 16.64
CA ALA A 87 11.23 14.05 16.37
C ALA A 87 11.05 13.29 15.05
N VAL A 88 9.83 12.77 14.78
CA VAL A 88 9.54 12.07 13.54
C VAL A 88 9.62 13.00 12.32
N VAL A 89 9.04 14.20 12.42
CA VAL A 89 9.09 15.20 11.34
C VAL A 89 10.55 15.60 11.04
N GLU A 90 11.36 15.82 12.06
CA GLU A 90 12.78 16.16 11.91
C GLU A 90 13.56 15.05 11.20
N VAL A 91 13.32 13.79 11.57
CA VAL A 91 13.95 12.63 10.90
C VAL A 91 13.54 12.57 9.43
N ILE A 92 12.28 12.80 9.09
CA ILE A 92 11.82 12.81 7.69
C ILE A 92 12.51 13.94 6.92
N ILE A 93 12.59 15.15 7.49
CA ILE A 93 13.25 16.29 6.85
C ILE A 93 14.73 15.98 6.62
N LYS A 94 15.44 15.44 7.61
CA LYS A 94 16.85 15.04 7.48
C LYS A 94 17.04 13.97 6.39
N LEU A 95 16.14 12.97 6.33
CA LEU A 95 16.16 11.93 5.31
C LEU A 95 16.02 12.52 3.91
N VAL A 96 15.02 13.37 3.71
CA VAL A 96 14.74 14.00 2.41
C VAL A 96 15.83 14.98 2.00
N SER A 97 16.45 15.67 2.96
CA SER A 97 17.58 16.58 2.73
C SER A 97 18.89 15.86 2.44
N ASN A 98 18.96 14.53 2.60
CA ASN A 98 20.13 13.75 2.28
C ASN A 98 20.32 13.67 0.75
N PRO A 99 21.46 14.14 0.19
CA PRO A 99 21.68 14.17 -1.27
C PRO A 99 21.61 12.79 -1.91
N LYS A 100 22.07 11.74 -1.22
CA LYS A 100 22.00 10.35 -1.72
C LYS A 100 20.55 9.87 -1.84
N PHE A 101 19.74 10.17 -0.83
CA PHE A 101 18.33 9.83 -0.84
C PHE A 101 17.57 10.60 -1.93
N ALA A 102 17.83 11.91 -2.06
CA ALA A 102 17.21 12.73 -3.09
C ALA A 102 17.57 12.26 -4.51
N ALA A 103 18.84 11.94 -4.77
CA ALA A 103 19.29 11.41 -6.06
C ALA A 103 18.60 10.06 -6.37
N MET A 104 18.54 9.16 -5.40
CA MET A 104 17.86 7.87 -5.54
C MET A 104 16.37 8.04 -5.83
N MET A 105 15.67 8.96 -5.14
CA MET A 105 14.26 9.24 -5.39
C MET A 105 14.05 9.81 -6.81
N GLN A 106 14.92 10.71 -7.25
CA GLN A 106 14.87 11.28 -8.60
C GLN A 106 15.10 10.20 -9.68
N GLU A 107 16.03 9.28 -9.46
CA GLU A 107 16.27 8.14 -10.34
C GLU A 107 14.99 7.25 -10.42
N LYS A 108 14.35 6.98 -9.29
CA LYS A 108 13.13 6.16 -9.25
C LYS A 108 11.94 6.83 -9.95
N ILE A 109 11.76 8.15 -9.80
CA ILE A 109 10.73 8.91 -10.52
C ILE A 109 10.96 8.79 -12.03
N ASN A 110 12.21 8.86 -12.49
CA ASN A 110 12.56 8.81 -13.89
C ASN A 110 12.68 7.38 -14.44
N SER A 111 12.70 6.35 -13.59
CA SER A 111 12.82 4.96 -14.05
C SER A 111 11.56 4.53 -14.80
N LYS A 112 11.74 3.84 -15.91
CA LYS A 112 10.65 3.14 -16.58
C LYS A 112 10.42 1.80 -15.87
N VAL A 113 9.16 1.44 -15.67
CA VAL A 113 8.82 0.09 -15.23
C VAL A 113 9.06 -0.86 -16.40
N ASP A 114 9.76 -1.93 -16.15
CA ASP A 114 9.96 -2.97 -17.17
C ASP A 114 8.67 -3.78 -17.31
N THR A 115 7.91 -3.46 -18.35
CA THR A 115 6.69 -4.16 -18.75
C THR A 115 6.91 -5.12 -19.91
N THR A 116 8.16 -5.30 -20.33
CA THR A 116 8.52 -6.06 -21.54
C THR A 116 7.99 -7.50 -21.51
N SER A 117 8.09 -8.16 -20.37
CA SER A 117 7.59 -9.55 -20.19
C SER A 117 6.07 -9.61 -20.39
N ILE A 118 5.33 -8.68 -19.75
CA ILE A 118 3.87 -8.65 -19.84
C ILE A 118 3.41 -8.23 -21.24
N GLU A 119 4.13 -7.32 -21.89
CA GLU A 119 3.84 -6.94 -23.28
C GLU A 119 4.06 -8.08 -24.25
N GLN A 120 5.06 -8.94 -24.00
CA GLN A 120 5.27 -10.17 -24.76
C GLN A 120 4.13 -11.18 -24.53
N GLU A 121 3.66 -11.34 -23.30
CA GLU A 121 2.49 -12.17 -22.99
C GLU A 121 1.23 -11.70 -23.70
N ILE A 122 0.96 -10.38 -23.67
CA ILE A 122 -0.17 -9.78 -24.39
C ILE A 122 -0.05 -10.02 -25.89
N ALA A 123 1.11 -9.76 -26.49
CA ALA A 123 1.32 -9.96 -27.91
C ALA A 123 1.18 -11.43 -28.32
N ALA A 124 1.65 -12.37 -27.51
CA ALA A 124 1.48 -13.79 -27.73
C ALA A 124 0.00 -14.21 -27.67
N ALA A 125 -0.73 -13.76 -26.64
CA ALA A 125 -2.16 -14.02 -26.49
C ALA A 125 -2.98 -13.46 -27.65
N GLU A 126 -2.69 -12.22 -28.08
CA GLU A 126 -3.35 -11.60 -29.25
C GLU A 126 -3.06 -12.34 -30.56
N LYS A 127 -1.84 -12.85 -30.72
CA LYS A 127 -1.49 -13.68 -31.88
C LYS A 127 -2.26 -14.99 -31.89
N MET A 128 -2.34 -15.68 -30.76
CA MET A 128 -3.09 -16.94 -30.62
C MET A 128 -4.58 -16.69 -30.88
N LEU A 129 -5.14 -15.62 -30.35
CA LEU A 129 -6.54 -15.26 -30.54
C LEU A 129 -6.86 -15.06 -32.03
N ARG A 130 -6.01 -14.32 -32.77
CA ARG A 130 -6.16 -14.13 -34.22
C ARG A 130 -6.12 -15.47 -34.98
N GLN A 131 -5.24 -16.37 -34.56
CA GLN A 131 -5.17 -17.71 -35.15
C GLN A 131 -6.46 -18.52 -34.90
N TYR A 132 -6.98 -18.49 -33.68
CA TYR A 132 -8.22 -19.21 -33.35
C TYR A 132 -9.43 -18.63 -34.10
N TYR A 133 -9.55 -17.30 -34.24
CA TYR A 133 -10.60 -16.72 -35.07
C TYR A 133 -10.47 -17.08 -36.53
N SER A 134 -9.26 -17.14 -37.10
CA SER A 134 -9.06 -17.58 -38.47
C SER A 134 -9.46 -19.04 -38.69
N VAL A 135 -9.13 -19.92 -37.73
CA VAL A 135 -9.55 -21.34 -37.80
C VAL A 135 -11.07 -21.47 -37.64
N LYS A 136 -11.68 -20.71 -36.73
CA LYS A 136 -13.13 -20.64 -36.55
C LYS A 136 -13.82 -20.26 -37.86
N SER A 137 -13.34 -19.18 -38.53
CA SER A 137 -13.91 -18.73 -39.81
C SER A 137 -13.88 -19.84 -40.85
N LYS A 138 -12.75 -20.54 -41.01
CA LYS A 138 -12.61 -21.66 -41.94
C LYS A 138 -13.58 -22.81 -41.65
N ILE A 139 -13.73 -23.19 -40.38
CA ILE A 139 -14.67 -24.23 -39.98
C ILE A 139 -16.10 -23.79 -40.31
N THR A 140 -16.46 -22.54 -40.08
CA THR A 140 -17.78 -22.00 -40.41
C THR A 140 -18.01 -22.03 -41.93
N GLU A 141 -17.02 -21.60 -42.72
CA GLU A 141 -17.08 -21.66 -44.18
C GLU A 141 -17.23 -23.10 -44.70
N GLU A 142 -16.52 -24.05 -44.06
CA GLU A 142 -16.65 -25.51 -44.40
C GLU A 142 -18.06 -26.02 -44.06
N ILE A 143 -18.67 -25.62 -42.95
CA ILE A 143 -20.04 -25.97 -42.58
C ILE A 143 -21.05 -25.41 -43.62
N ASP A 144 -20.86 -24.14 -43.99
CA ASP A 144 -21.76 -23.48 -44.96
C ASP A 144 -21.66 -24.06 -46.38
N ALA A 145 -20.49 -24.65 -46.70
CA ALA A 145 -20.25 -25.31 -48.01
C ALA A 145 -20.71 -26.77 -48.06
N LEU A 146 -21.22 -27.34 -46.96
CA LEU A 146 -21.70 -28.72 -46.97
C LEU A 146 -22.96 -28.88 -47.82
N ASP A 147 -22.95 -29.89 -48.70
CA ASP A 147 -24.12 -30.25 -49.49
C ASP A 147 -25.11 -31.08 -48.62
N PRO A 148 -26.34 -30.60 -48.39
CA PRO A 148 -27.36 -31.34 -47.60
C PRO A 148 -27.75 -32.68 -48.20
N ASP A 149 -27.57 -32.89 -49.51
CA ASP A 149 -27.92 -34.10 -50.18
C ASP A 149 -26.78 -35.18 -50.16
N ASP A 150 -25.59 -34.81 -49.60
CA ASP A 150 -24.49 -35.79 -49.42
C ASP A 150 -24.88 -36.86 -48.42
N ARG A 151 -24.64 -38.13 -48.80
CA ARG A 151 -24.86 -39.33 -47.95
C ARG A 151 -24.22 -39.17 -46.53
N HIS A 152 -23.14 -38.48 -46.43
CA HIS A 152 -22.37 -38.29 -45.19
C HIS A 152 -22.57 -36.91 -44.53
N TYR A 153 -23.51 -36.12 -45.00
CA TYR A 153 -23.76 -34.75 -44.50
C TYR A 153 -23.86 -34.68 -43.00
N ILE A 154 -24.69 -35.53 -42.37
CA ILE A 154 -24.96 -35.48 -40.92
C ILE A 154 -23.66 -35.76 -40.14
N ILE A 155 -22.86 -36.74 -40.57
CA ILE A 155 -21.63 -37.10 -39.86
C ILE A 155 -20.58 -35.96 -40.00
N ARG A 156 -20.38 -35.46 -41.20
CA ARG A 156 -19.44 -34.35 -41.48
C ARG A 156 -19.82 -33.09 -40.72
N LYS A 157 -21.10 -32.75 -40.70
CA LYS A 157 -21.60 -31.62 -39.96
C LYS A 157 -21.36 -31.76 -38.46
N SER A 158 -21.65 -32.93 -37.89
CA SER A 158 -21.41 -33.22 -36.49
C SER A 158 -19.93 -33.07 -36.08
N ASP A 159 -19.03 -33.60 -36.95
CA ASP A 159 -17.59 -33.48 -36.71
C ASP A 159 -17.09 -32.00 -36.75
N LEU A 160 -17.62 -31.23 -37.70
CA LEU A 160 -17.28 -29.80 -37.81
C LEU A 160 -17.87 -28.98 -36.65
N ASP A 161 -19.10 -29.27 -36.24
CA ASP A 161 -19.73 -28.62 -35.09
C ASP A 161 -18.92 -28.89 -33.80
N GLU A 162 -18.45 -30.14 -33.58
CA GLU A 162 -17.60 -30.47 -32.43
C GLU A 162 -16.27 -29.72 -32.47
N ARG A 163 -15.64 -29.58 -33.64
CA ARG A 163 -14.42 -28.77 -33.81
C ARG A 163 -14.69 -27.29 -33.54
N LEU A 164 -15.83 -26.78 -33.96
CA LEU A 164 -16.25 -25.40 -33.73
C LEU A 164 -16.44 -25.12 -32.24
N TYR A 165 -17.11 -26.04 -31.50
CA TYR A 165 -17.26 -25.91 -30.06
C TYR A 165 -15.91 -25.89 -29.32
N ARG A 166 -14.99 -26.80 -29.66
CA ARG A 166 -13.63 -26.78 -29.10
C ARG A 166 -12.88 -25.47 -29.42
N MET A 167 -13.21 -24.83 -30.54
CA MET A 167 -12.61 -23.56 -30.90
C MET A 167 -13.18 -22.39 -30.05
N TYR A 168 -14.46 -22.43 -29.72
CA TYR A 168 -15.06 -21.46 -28.78
C TYR A 168 -14.40 -21.54 -27.41
N ASP A 169 -14.18 -22.76 -26.88
CA ASP A 169 -13.52 -22.94 -25.59
C ASP A 169 -12.10 -22.34 -25.59
N LYS A 170 -11.33 -22.56 -26.66
CA LYS A 170 -9.98 -22.00 -26.82
C LYS A 170 -9.97 -20.49 -26.98
N ILE A 171 -10.97 -19.94 -27.65
CA ILE A 171 -11.11 -18.46 -27.78
C ILE A 171 -11.42 -17.86 -26.42
N GLU A 172 -12.35 -18.45 -25.66
CA GLU A 172 -12.71 -17.96 -24.33
C GLU A 172 -11.50 -18.01 -23.37
N GLU A 173 -10.74 -19.11 -23.37
CA GLU A 173 -9.52 -19.23 -22.59
C GLU A 173 -8.48 -18.16 -22.97
N ALA A 174 -8.26 -17.94 -24.28
CA ALA A 174 -7.32 -16.94 -24.76
C ALA A 174 -7.77 -15.50 -24.46
N GLU A 175 -9.07 -15.21 -24.51
CA GLU A 175 -9.64 -13.91 -24.13
C GLU A 175 -9.47 -13.63 -22.64
N ASN A 176 -9.71 -14.63 -21.79
CA ASN A 176 -9.50 -14.52 -20.35
C ASN A 176 -8.02 -14.27 -20.02
N ASN A 177 -7.12 -15.01 -20.65
CA ASN A 177 -5.67 -14.81 -20.46
C ASN A 177 -5.22 -13.41 -20.91
N LEU A 178 -5.76 -12.90 -22.01
CA LEU A 178 -5.48 -11.57 -22.50
C LEU A 178 -6.01 -10.49 -21.54
N MET A 179 -7.21 -10.68 -21.02
CA MET A 179 -7.82 -9.77 -20.04
C MET A 179 -6.98 -9.71 -18.76
N ASP A 180 -6.55 -10.86 -18.25
CA ASP A 180 -5.72 -10.95 -17.04
C ASP A 180 -4.34 -10.29 -17.23
N ALA A 181 -3.69 -10.50 -18.39
CA ALA A 181 -2.41 -9.88 -18.70
C ALA A 181 -2.54 -8.34 -18.81
N ARG A 182 -3.61 -7.86 -19.44
CA ARG A 182 -3.89 -6.42 -19.52
C ARG A 182 -4.19 -5.81 -18.14
N ALA A 183 -4.95 -6.50 -17.29
CA ALA A 183 -5.23 -6.08 -15.93
C ALA A 183 -3.95 -6.00 -15.08
N LYS A 184 -3.04 -6.98 -15.20
CA LYS A 184 -1.72 -6.95 -14.56
C LYS A 184 -0.90 -5.74 -15.01
N LYS A 185 -0.83 -5.46 -16.33
CA LYS A 185 -0.12 -4.30 -16.86
C LYS A 185 -0.67 -3.00 -16.29
N GLN A 186 -2.00 -2.84 -16.30
CA GLN A 186 -2.66 -1.65 -15.76
C GLN A 186 -2.40 -1.47 -14.26
N ALA A 187 -2.38 -2.54 -13.47
CA ALA A 187 -2.08 -2.49 -12.05
C ALA A 187 -0.64 -1.99 -11.80
N ILE A 188 0.34 -2.51 -12.54
CA ILE A 188 1.74 -2.09 -12.44
C ILE A 188 1.92 -0.61 -12.81
N GLU A 189 1.26 -0.15 -13.88
CA GLU A 189 1.30 1.25 -14.28
C GLU A 189 0.66 2.16 -13.24
N ALA A 190 -0.45 1.76 -12.63
CA ALA A 190 -1.11 2.50 -11.55
C ALA A 190 -0.22 2.57 -10.29
N ASP A 191 0.43 1.48 -9.92
CA ASP A 191 1.36 1.44 -8.80
C ASP A 191 2.57 2.35 -9.04
N LYS A 192 3.09 2.40 -10.26
CA LYS A 192 4.18 3.32 -10.65
C LYS A 192 3.76 4.78 -10.49
N ILE A 193 2.57 5.17 -10.99
CA ILE A 193 2.05 6.52 -10.84
C ILE A 193 1.90 6.89 -9.36
N THR A 194 1.41 5.98 -8.54
CA THR A 194 1.29 6.17 -7.10
C THR A 194 2.65 6.37 -6.44
N GLY A 195 3.64 5.56 -6.82
CA GLY A 195 5.02 5.65 -6.35
C GLY A 195 5.65 6.99 -6.68
N ASP A 196 5.56 7.41 -7.93
CA ASP A 196 6.10 8.69 -8.38
C ASP A 196 5.50 9.89 -7.64
N ASN A 197 4.20 9.84 -7.35
CA ASN A 197 3.54 10.87 -6.57
C ASN A 197 4.03 10.90 -5.12
N ILE A 198 4.25 9.75 -4.48
CA ILE A 198 4.81 9.67 -3.13
C ILE A 198 6.23 10.25 -3.12
N TYR A 199 7.07 9.91 -4.08
CA TYR A 199 8.43 10.46 -4.16
C TYR A 199 8.45 11.97 -4.37
N LYS A 200 7.58 12.51 -5.22
CA LYS A 200 7.42 13.97 -5.41
C LYS A 200 6.97 14.67 -4.13
N VAL A 201 6.04 14.07 -3.40
CA VAL A 201 5.57 14.59 -2.11
C VAL A 201 6.72 14.57 -1.09
N LEU A 202 7.54 13.50 -1.04
CA LEU A 202 8.70 13.42 -0.16
C LEU A 202 9.73 14.50 -0.47
N ILE A 203 10.08 14.72 -1.73
CA ILE A 203 11.05 15.78 -2.12
C ILE A 203 10.57 17.16 -1.66
N CYS A 204 9.27 17.41 -1.70
CA CYS A 204 8.67 18.68 -1.28
C CYS A 204 8.14 18.65 0.16
N PHE A 205 8.49 17.64 0.97
CA PHE A 205 7.86 17.35 2.26
C PHE A 205 7.83 18.56 3.19
N GLU A 206 8.94 19.23 3.41
CA GLU A 206 9.03 20.36 4.34
C GLU A 206 8.09 21.51 3.94
N LYS A 207 8.05 21.85 2.64
CA LYS A 207 7.19 22.92 2.12
C LYS A 207 5.71 22.57 2.25
N LEU A 208 5.36 21.32 1.88
CA LEU A 208 3.98 20.84 1.92
C LEU A 208 3.49 20.70 3.37
N TYR A 209 4.31 20.11 4.24
CA TYR A 209 3.95 19.88 5.64
C TYR A 209 3.61 21.18 6.39
N ASN A 210 4.32 22.27 6.10
CA ASN A 210 4.09 23.56 6.75
C ASN A 210 2.77 24.21 6.36
N VAL A 211 2.26 23.98 5.15
CA VAL A 211 0.99 24.56 4.66
C VAL A 211 -0.23 23.65 4.89
N MET A 212 -0.02 22.37 5.21
CA MET A 212 -1.08 21.40 5.45
C MET A 212 -1.80 21.64 6.79
N ASN A 213 -3.11 21.37 6.80
CA ASN A 213 -3.88 21.33 8.03
C ASN A 213 -3.58 20.03 8.84
N PRO A 214 -3.95 19.94 10.13
CA PRO A 214 -3.63 18.79 10.99
C PRO A 214 -4.15 17.45 10.46
N LEU A 215 -5.31 17.44 9.80
CA LEU A 215 -5.89 16.22 9.23
C LEU A 215 -5.13 15.74 8.00
N GLU A 216 -4.71 16.65 7.15
CA GLU A 216 -3.88 16.37 5.98
C GLU A 216 -2.51 15.86 6.38
N ARG A 217 -1.86 16.49 7.38
CA ARG A 217 -0.60 16.01 7.95
C ARG A 217 -0.70 14.57 8.44
N LYS A 218 -1.78 14.25 9.15
CA LYS A 218 -2.03 12.88 9.62
C LYS A 218 -2.18 11.89 8.46
N LYS A 219 -2.99 12.21 7.46
CA LYS A 219 -3.15 11.37 6.27
C LYS A 219 -1.81 11.16 5.55
N LEU A 220 -1.02 12.22 5.40
CA LEU A 220 0.32 12.14 4.82
C LEU A 220 1.20 11.15 5.60
N MET A 221 1.24 11.25 6.93
CA MET A 221 2.01 10.31 7.75
C MET A 221 1.52 8.86 7.63
N GLU A 222 0.21 8.64 7.60
CA GLU A 222 -0.38 7.31 7.41
C GLU A 222 -0.04 6.68 6.04
N HIS A 223 0.15 7.51 5.01
CA HIS A 223 0.59 7.04 3.68
C HIS A 223 2.11 6.77 3.62
N LEU A 224 2.91 7.62 4.28
CA LEU A 224 4.37 7.52 4.24
C LEU A 224 4.93 6.47 5.20
N ILE A 225 4.30 6.27 6.36
CA ILE A 225 4.85 5.47 7.46
C ILE A 225 3.97 4.25 7.70
N SER A 226 4.60 3.07 7.78
CA SER A 226 3.92 1.84 8.19
C SER A 226 3.96 1.65 9.70
N GLU A 227 5.08 1.96 10.33
CA GLU A 227 5.33 1.69 11.73
C GLU A 227 6.39 2.63 12.30
N ILE A 228 6.21 3.05 13.55
CA ILE A 228 7.18 3.79 14.34
C ILE A 228 7.48 2.98 15.59
N GLN A 229 8.75 2.65 15.81
CA GLN A 229 9.21 1.99 17.02
C GLN A 229 9.84 3.01 17.97
N ILE A 230 9.65 2.78 19.26
CA ILE A 230 10.19 3.63 20.33
C ILE A 230 11.01 2.78 21.30
N TYR A 231 11.92 3.41 22.00
CA TYR A 231 12.64 2.77 23.10
C TYR A 231 11.72 2.51 24.31
N PRO A 232 11.93 1.45 25.08
CA PRO A 232 11.17 1.20 26.31
C PRO A 232 11.48 2.22 27.40
N GLU A 233 12.63 2.89 27.33
CA GLU A 233 13.07 3.95 28.23
C GLU A 233 13.56 5.16 27.46
N ARG A 234 13.41 6.33 28.08
CA ARG A 234 13.94 7.56 27.53
C ARG A 234 15.46 7.47 27.49
N GLN A 235 16.05 7.69 26.33
CA GLN A 235 17.50 7.65 26.16
C GLN A 235 18.17 8.84 26.91
N PRO A 236 19.46 8.75 27.25
CA PRO A 236 20.20 9.83 27.91
C PRO A 236 20.14 11.16 27.14
N ASN A 237 20.07 11.13 25.82
CA ASN A 237 19.89 12.30 24.96
C ASN A 237 18.44 12.83 24.95
N GLY A 238 17.54 12.26 25.75
CA GLY A 238 16.14 12.66 25.81
C GLY A 238 15.22 12.03 24.75
N GLN A 239 15.74 11.21 23.86
CA GLN A 239 15.03 10.64 22.72
C GLN A 239 14.16 9.43 23.11
N TRP A 240 13.00 9.31 22.44
CA TRP A 240 12.12 8.17 22.51
C TRP A 240 12.11 7.34 21.21
N LEU A 241 12.34 8.01 20.09
CA LEU A 241 12.25 7.42 18.76
C LEU A 241 13.40 6.43 18.55
N LYS A 242 13.06 5.19 18.16
CA LYS A 242 14.02 4.13 17.84
C LYS A 242 14.18 3.97 16.33
N SER A 243 13.07 3.74 15.62
CA SER A 243 13.10 3.55 14.17
C SER A 243 11.79 3.98 13.52
N ILE A 244 11.85 4.34 12.26
CA ILE A 244 10.70 4.63 11.40
C ILE A 244 10.75 3.69 10.21
N LYS A 245 9.63 2.99 9.96
CA LYS A 245 9.45 2.12 8.82
C LYS A 245 8.56 2.81 7.79
N PHE A 246 9.13 3.13 6.63
CA PHE A 246 8.41 3.82 5.57
C PHE A 246 7.67 2.85 4.65
N ARG A 247 6.53 3.30 4.10
CA ARG A 247 5.82 2.65 3.00
C ARG A 247 6.24 3.33 1.70
N LEU A 248 7.29 2.84 1.08
CA LEU A 248 7.68 3.33 -0.23
C LEU A 248 7.36 2.24 -1.26
N PRO A 249 6.64 2.57 -2.35
CA PRO A 249 6.36 1.61 -3.39
C PRO A 249 7.63 1.27 -4.16
N ILE A 250 7.80 -0.01 -4.42
CA ILE A 250 8.78 -0.62 -5.35
C ILE A 250 10.22 -0.10 -5.23
N VAL A 251 11.00 -0.75 -4.37
CA VAL A 251 12.46 -0.80 -4.52
C VAL A 251 12.92 -2.24 -4.26
N GLU A 252 13.65 -2.80 -5.19
CA GLU A 252 14.12 -4.19 -5.16
C GLU A 252 15.23 -4.46 -4.12
N LYS A 253 15.70 -3.45 -3.42
CA LYS A 253 16.75 -3.58 -2.40
C LYS A 253 16.36 -2.82 -1.15
N ASP A 254 16.47 -3.49 -0.01
CA ASP A 254 16.40 -2.85 1.30
C ASP A 254 17.54 -1.82 1.38
N ILE A 255 17.18 -0.57 1.57
CA ILE A 255 18.14 0.50 1.75
C ILE A 255 18.15 0.86 3.22
N ASP A 256 19.17 0.39 3.92
CA ASP A 256 19.49 0.83 5.26
C ASP A 256 20.15 2.22 5.15
N LEU A 257 19.36 3.24 5.43
CA LEU A 257 19.88 4.60 5.60
C LEU A 257 20.07 4.83 7.09
N CYS A 258 21.28 4.66 7.58
CA CYS A 258 21.67 5.20 8.88
C CYS A 258 21.66 6.72 8.77
N LEU A 259 20.79 7.35 9.53
CA LEU A 259 20.88 8.78 9.81
C LEU A 259 22.06 8.98 10.77
N ASP A 260 22.92 9.92 10.43
CA ASP A 260 24.21 10.19 11.08
C ASP A 260 24.22 9.97 12.60
N ASN A 261 25.38 9.51 13.07
CA ASN A 261 25.70 9.00 14.41
C ASN A 261 25.23 9.81 15.63
N GLU A 262 24.71 11.02 15.47
CA GLU A 262 24.24 11.85 16.59
C GLU A 262 22.78 11.54 16.99
N SER A 263 21.96 10.96 16.12
CA SER A 263 20.54 10.75 16.44
C SER A 263 20.21 9.33 16.92
N HIS A 264 21.09 8.35 16.77
CA HIS A 264 20.85 6.92 17.08
C HIS A 264 19.50 6.37 16.57
N THR A 265 18.95 6.95 15.52
CA THR A 265 17.69 6.53 14.92
C THR A 265 17.97 5.82 13.61
N GLU A 266 17.63 4.55 13.56
CA GLU A 266 17.69 3.75 12.35
C GLU A 266 16.44 3.98 11.51
N CYS A 267 16.59 4.41 10.27
CA CYS A 267 15.50 4.44 9.30
C CYS A 267 15.57 3.19 8.44
N VAL A 268 14.63 2.29 8.64
CA VAL A 268 14.45 1.11 7.82
C VAL A 268 13.42 1.42 6.74
N LEU A 269 13.86 1.44 5.49
CA LEU A 269 12.95 1.54 4.35
C LEU A 269 12.46 0.13 4.00
N SER A 270 11.23 -0.20 4.38
CA SER A 270 10.63 -1.46 3.97
C SER A 270 9.79 -1.25 2.71
N PHE A 271 10.06 -2.06 1.72
CA PHE A 271 9.36 -2.06 0.46
C PHE A 271 8.32 -3.18 0.44
N SER A 272 7.07 -2.86 0.15
CA SER A 272 6.06 -3.88 -0.06
C SER A 272 6.29 -4.52 -1.43
N LYS A 273 6.61 -5.81 -1.46
CA LYS A 273 6.40 -6.60 -2.67
C LYS A 273 4.88 -6.65 -2.92
N VAL A 274 4.44 -6.17 -4.06
CA VAL A 274 3.10 -6.42 -4.58
C VAL A 274 3.07 -7.82 -5.18
#